data_1e621fd7d9da09f83b657685ee479448
#
_entry.id   1e621fd7d9da09f83b657685ee479448
#
_cell.length_a   1.000
_cell.length_b   1.000
_cell.length_c   1.000
_cell.angle_alpha   90.00
_cell.angle_beta   90.00
_cell.angle_gamma   90.00
#
_symmetry.space_group_name_H-M   'P 1'
#
loop_
_entity.id
_entity.type
_entity.pdbx_description
1 polymer ?
#
loop_
_entity_poly.entity_id
_entity_poly.type
_entity_poly.pdbx_seq_one_letter_code
_entity_poly.pdbx_strand_id
1 'polypeptide(L)'
;MNEQLFDAMLRTALEEALEEARFVLERVRDYDLTMPVVFDWERQNYSGSRTQKVPDTETMCRMANAFCEEIQAEGYQPMVYFYQNLAYNNYDLSKIMEHPFWLAQYTDYPSFYYDFEMWQYTSSGRVAGISGDVDLNLRFFRDGSKDDLTEVWKDPDGREDPQEEIQEVPQEEQEDSGKDSQEGQQPSQDIPQ
;
A
#
# COMPACT_ATOMS: atom_id res chain seq x y z
N MET A 1 6.72 20.25 25.57
CA MET A 1 5.34 20.60 25.17
C MET A 1 4.47 20.47 26.40
N ASN A 2 3.54 21.40 26.68
CA ASN A 2 2.64 21.30 27.82
C ASN A 2 1.65 20.15 27.58
N GLU A 3 1.43 19.28 28.58
CA GLU A 3 0.53 18.12 28.52
C GLU A 3 -0.88 18.51 28.08
N GLN A 4 -1.43 19.61 28.58
CA GLN A 4 -2.76 20.12 28.17
C GLN A 4 -2.82 20.51 26.69
N LEU A 5 -1.73 21.04 26.12
CA LEU A 5 -1.67 21.38 24.71
C LEU A 5 -1.58 20.11 23.86
N PHE A 6 -0.81 19.13 24.30
CA PHE A 6 -0.73 17.82 23.63
C PHE A 6 -2.10 17.13 23.58
N ASP A 7 -2.81 17.07 24.72
CA ASP A 7 -4.14 16.47 24.80
C ASP A 7 -5.17 17.19 23.91
N ALA A 8 -5.09 18.51 23.80
CA ALA A 8 -5.97 19.28 22.94
C ALA A 8 -5.69 18.99 21.46
N MET A 9 -4.42 18.93 21.05
CA MET A 9 -4.01 18.63 19.67
C MET A 9 -4.41 17.21 19.26
N LEU A 10 -4.18 16.24 20.15
CA LEU A 10 -4.58 14.85 19.95
C LEU A 10 -6.08 14.72 19.77
N ARG A 11 -6.87 15.37 20.62
CA ARG A 11 -8.34 15.36 20.53
C ARG A 11 -8.83 15.91 19.20
N THR A 12 -8.28 17.04 18.76
CA THR A 12 -8.63 17.63 17.47
C THR A 12 -8.30 16.69 16.30
N ALA A 13 -7.12 16.07 16.33
CA ALA A 13 -6.72 15.13 15.28
C ALA A 13 -7.63 13.90 15.21
N LEU A 14 -8.07 13.37 16.37
CA LEU A 14 -9.02 12.26 16.42
C LEU A 14 -10.41 12.66 15.94
N GLU A 15 -10.90 13.84 16.33
CA GLU A 15 -12.18 14.37 15.86
C GLU A 15 -12.17 14.53 14.33
N GLU A 16 -11.08 15.04 13.75
CA GLU A 16 -10.90 15.17 12.29
C GLU A 16 -10.90 13.80 11.59
N ALA A 17 -10.21 12.80 12.12
CA ALA A 17 -10.20 11.44 11.55
C ALA A 17 -11.60 10.79 11.57
N LEU A 18 -12.36 10.96 12.64
CA LEU A 18 -13.73 10.47 12.74
C LEU A 18 -14.69 11.22 11.82
N GLU A 19 -14.55 12.54 11.69
CA GLU A 19 -15.33 13.33 10.74
C GLU A 19 -15.07 12.88 9.30
N GLU A 20 -13.83 12.57 8.95
CA GLU A 20 -13.42 12.09 7.64
C GLU A 20 -14.03 10.70 7.34
N ALA A 21 -13.95 9.76 8.31
CA ALA A 21 -14.59 8.46 8.19
C ALA A 21 -16.10 8.58 7.95
N ARG A 22 -16.80 9.38 8.74
CA ARG A 22 -18.23 9.62 8.60
C ARG A 22 -18.60 10.28 7.28
N PHE A 23 -17.77 11.21 6.81
CA PHE A 23 -17.95 11.85 5.52
C PHE A 23 -17.88 10.83 4.37
N VAL A 24 -16.94 9.89 4.41
CA VAL A 24 -16.83 8.81 3.42
C VAL A 24 -18.04 7.88 3.53
N LEU A 25 -18.37 7.40 4.73
CA LEU A 25 -19.50 6.49 4.98
C LEU A 25 -20.82 7.06 4.46
N GLU A 26 -21.07 8.35 4.65
CA GLU A 26 -22.28 9.01 4.12
C GLU A 26 -22.38 8.92 2.59
N ARG A 27 -21.24 8.88 1.89
CA ARG A 27 -21.17 8.86 0.43
C ARG A 27 -21.19 7.47 -0.16
N VAL A 28 -20.68 6.48 0.58
CA VAL A 28 -20.57 5.11 0.08
C VAL A 28 -21.71 4.20 0.50
N ARG A 29 -22.57 4.63 1.43
CA ARG A 29 -23.63 3.80 2.02
C ARG A 29 -24.61 3.18 1.02
N ASP A 30 -24.77 3.82 -0.16
CA ASP A 30 -25.70 3.37 -1.20
C ASP A 30 -24.98 2.50 -2.27
N TYR A 31 -23.70 2.19 -2.04
CA TYR A 31 -22.87 1.39 -2.95
C TYR A 31 -22.42 0.10 -2.29
N ASP A 32 -22.40 -0.97 -3.05
CA ASP A 32 -21.79 -2.25 -2.65
C ASP A 32 -20.30 -2.20 -2.96
N LEU A 33 -19.50 -1.82 -1.95
CA LEU A 33 -18.06 -1.68 -2.11
C LEU A 33 -17.38 -3.04 -2.01
N THR A 34 -16.61 -3.40 -3.04
CA THR A 34 -15.75 -4.60 -3.08
C THR A 34 -14.30 -4.29 -2.64
N MET A 35 -13.95 -3.01 -2.55
CA MET A 35 -12.63 -2.53 -2.14
C MET A 35 -12.73 -1.88 -0.75
N PRO A 36 -11.63 -1.92 0.03
CA PRO A 36 -11.61 -1.31 1.35
C PRO A 36 -11.73 0.22 1.28
N VAL A 37 -12.23 0.80 2.37
CA VAL A 37 -12.16 2.25 2.63
C VAL A 37 -10.84 2.53 3.33
N VAL A 38 -10.05 3.46 2.79
CA VAL A 38 -8.64 3.61 3.14
C VAL A 38 -8.42 4.88 3.96
N PHE A 39 -7.72 4.73 5.11
CA PHE A 39 -7.10 5.85 5.81
C PHE A 39 -5.82 6.22 5.09
N ASP A 40 -5.80 7.39 4.45
CA ASP A 40 -4.66 7.92 3.69
C ASP A 40 -4.23 9.26 4.28
N TRP A 41 -3.20 9.21 5.13
CA TRP A 41 -2.59 10.41 5.67
C TRP A 41 -1.26 10.68 4.98
N GLU A 42 -1.16 11.79 4.27
CA GLU A 42 0.06 12.21 3.61
C GLU A 42 0.45 13.65 3.94
N ARG A 43 1.77 13.86 4.05
CA ARG A 43 2.29 15.20 4.24
C ARG A 43 2.14 16.04 2.98
N GLN A 44 1.45 17.17 3.11
CA GLN A 44 1.29 18.13 2.02
C GLN A 44 2.09 19.41 2.30
N ASN A 45 2.89 19.86 1.32
CA ASN A 45 3.83 20.97 1.48
C ASN A 45 3.34 22.31 0.91
N TYR A 46 2.04 22.49 0.72
CA TYR A 46 1.49 23.76 0.28
C TYR A 46 0.97 24.61 1.44
N SER A 47 0.97 25.94 1.27
CA SER A 47 0.51 26.87 2.29
C SER A 47 -0.97 26.67 2.60
N GLY A 48 -1.29 26.52 3.88
CA GLY A 48 -2.66 26.28 4.35
C GLY A 48 -3.07 24.81 4.45
N SER A 49 -2.19 23.86 4.05
CA SER A 49 -2.47 22.43 4.29
C SER A 49 -2.47 22.13 5.78
N ARG A 50 -3.45 21.34 6.23
CA ARG A 50 -3.56 20.83 7.62
C ARG A 50 -2.54 19.72 7.89
N THR A 51 -2.01 19.07 6.85
CA THR A 51 -1.04 17.97 6.95
C THR A 51 0.41 18.42 6.69
N GLN A 52 0.73 19.72 6.84
CA GLN A 52 2.12 20.22 6.70
C GLN A 52 3.08 19.62 7.74
N LYS A 53 2.57 19.40 8.94
CA LYS A 53 3.34 18.86 10.05
C LYS A 53 2.89 17.43 10.33
N VAL A 54 3.84 16.50 10.26
CA VAL A 54 3.59 15.10 10.63
C VAL A 54 3.25 15.04 12.12
N PRO A 55 2.13 14.42 12.52
CA PRO A 55 1.81 14.15 13.91
C PRO A 55 2.90 13.29 14.58
N ASP A 56 2.94 13.28 15.90
CA ASP A 56 3.74 12.28 16.61
C ASP A 56 3.15 10.87 16.41
N THR A 57 3.97 9.86 16.68
CA THR A 57 3.64 8.45 16.44
C THR A 57 2.35 8.00 17.16
N GLU A 58 2.15 8.46 18.40
CA GLU A 58 0.94 8.12 19.17
C GLU A 58 -0.31 8.69 18.51
N THR A 59 -0.26 9.98 18.16
CA THR A 59 -1.37 10.66 17.47
C THR A 59 -1.67 9.98 16.12
N MET A 60 -0.64 9.66 15.33
CA MET A 60 -0.81 9.02 14.03
C MET A 60 -1.51 7.65 14.13
N CYS A 61 -1.06 6.80 15.06
CA CYS A 61 -1.69 5.49 15.28
C CYS A 61 -3.13 5.61 15.76
N ARG A 62 -3.42 6.56 16.65
CA ARG A 62 -4.78 6.76 17.15
C ARG A 62 -5.72 7.30 16.09
N MET A 63 -5.27 8.17 15.20
CA MET A 63 -6.06 8.62 14.05
C MET A 63 -6.41 7.46 13.13
N ALA A 64 -5.41 6.64 12.75
CA ALA A 64 -5.62 5.48 11.90
C ALA A 64 -6.63 4.49 12.53
N ASN A 65 -6.47 4.16 13.82
CA ASN A 65 -7.39 3.28 14.53
C ASN A 65 -8.80 3.87 14.60
N ALA A 66 -8.95 5.15 14.97
CA ALA A 66 -10.25 5.78 15.07
C ALA A 66 -11.02 5.79 13.73
N PHE A 67 -10.32 6.08 12.64
CA PHE A 67 -10.89 6.00 11.29
C PHE A 67 -11.30 4.57 10.95
N CYS A 68 -10.39 3.61 11.10
CA CYS A 68 -10.62 2.22 10.72
C CYS A 68 -11.73 1.56 11.56
N GLU A 69 -11.78 1.83 12.86
CA GLU A 69 -12.82 1.34 13.76
C GLU A 69 -14.21 1.88 13.38
N GLU A 70 -14.31 3.17 13.02
CA GLU A 70 -15.57 3.77 12.56
C GLU A 70 -16.04 3.14 11.23
N ILE A 71 -15.13 2.93 10.27
CA ILE A 71 -15.43 2.25 8.99
C ILE A 71 -15.91 0.82 9.24
N GLN A 72 -15.22 0.08 10.11
CA GLN A 72 -15.54 -1.30 10.43
C GLN A 72 -16.88 -1.44 11.18
N ALA A 73 -17.20 -0.49 12.05
CA ALA A 73 -18.46 -0.48 12.80
C ALA A 73 -19.69 -0.40 11.87
N GLU A 74 -19.54 0.25 10.72
CA GLU A 74 -20.59 0.35 9.68
C GLU A 74 -20.56 -0.80 8.67
N GLY A 75 -19.71 -1.82 8.90
CA GLY A 75 -19.66 -3.06 8.10
C GLY A 75 -18.78 -2.99 6.85
N TYR A 76 -18.02 -1.92 6.67
CA TYR A 76 -17.05 -1.82 5.57
C TYR A 76 -15.68 -2.34 5.98
N GLN A 77 -14.88 -2.73 5.01
CA GLN A 77 -13.49 -3.16 5.23
C GLN A 77 -12.58 -1.92 5.30
N PRO A 78 -11.89 -1.65 6.42
CA PRO A 78 -10.91 -0.58 6.49
C PRO A 78 -9.54 -1.04 5.95
N MET A 79 -8.68 -0.07 5.60
CA MET A 79 -7.28 -0.29 5.25
C MET A 79 -6.46 0.96 5.57
N VAL A 80 -5.17 0.80 5.88
CA VAL A 80 -4.26 1.92 6.13
C VAL A 80 -3.24 2.00 5.00
N TYR A 81 -3.21 3.14 4.29
CA TYR A 81 -2.21 3.44 3.28
C TYR A 81 -1.01 4.18 3.90
N PHE A 82 0.17 3.85 3.44
CA PHE A 82 1.40 4.57 3.72
C PHE A 82 2.50 4.23 2.73
N TYR A 83 3.43 5.14 2.52
CA TYR A 83 4.71 4.81 1.92
C TYR A 83 5.70 4.33 2.98
N GLN A 84 6.65 3.47 2.59
CA GLN A 84 7.56 2.74 3.50
C GLN A 84 8.23 3.64 4.55
N ASN A 85 8.72 4.83 4.15
CA ASN A 85 9.39 5.74 5.08
C ASN A 85 8.44 6.30 6.14
N LEU A 86 7.20 6.65 5.77
CA LEU A 86 6.18 7.10 6.72
C LEU A 86 5.84 5.99 7.72
N ALA A 87 5.66 4.76 7.22
CA ALA A 87 5.36 3.61 8.06
C ALA A 87 6.41 3.39 9.16
N TYR A 88 7.68 3.36 8.79
CA TYR A 88 8.75 3.07 9.74
C TYR A 88 9.09 4.22 10.70
N ASN A 89 8.91 5.47 10.30
CA ASN A 89 9.34 6.60 11.11
C ASN A 89 8.22 7.29 11.88
N ASN A 90 6.96 7.10 11.50
CA ASN A 90 5.85 7.86 12.04
C ASN A 90 4.70 7.01 12.59
N TYR A 91 4.76 5.67 12.40
CA TYR A 91 3.84 4.74 13.03
C TYR A 91 4.56 3.82 14.01
N ASP A 92 3.88 3.44 15.06
CA ASP A 92 4.13 2.21 15.80
C ASP A 92 3.24 1.13 15.19
N LEU A 93 3.78 0.40 14.20
CA LEU A 93 3.02 -0.56 13.43
C LEU A 93 2.37 -1.64 14.29
N SER A 94 2.93 -1.95 15.46
CA SER A 94 2.33 -2.91 16.40
C SER A 94 0.97 -2.48 16.93
N LYS A 95 0.67 -1.17 16.90
CA LYS A 95 -0.59 -0.60 17.39
C LYS A 95 -1.69 -0.53 16.33
N ILE A 96 -1.36 -0.77 15.06
CA ILE A 96 -2.31 -0.69 13.92
C ILE A 96 -2.32 -1.95 13.05
N MET A 97 -1.57 -2.99 13.42
CA MET A 97 -1.45 -4.22 12.61
C MET A 97 -2.72 -5.11 12.60
N GLU A 98 -3.77 -4.71 13.32
CA GLU A 98 -5.10 -5.31 13.20
C GLU A 98 -5.80 -4.89 11.90
N HIS A 99 -5.36 -3.80 11.28
CA HIS A 99 -5.87 -3.31 10.02
C HIS A 99 -4.99 -3.76 8.85
N PRO A 100 -5.56 -4.10 7.69
CA PRO A 100 -4.80 -4.38 6.48
C PRO A 100 -3.99 -3.16 6.03
N PHE A 101 -2.82 -3.40 5.44
CA PHE A 101 -1.95 -2.33 4.93
C PHE A 101 -1.93 -2.27 3.41
N TRP A 102 -1.92 -1.05 2.89
CA TRP A 102 -1.61 -0.73 1.51
C TRP A 102 -0.28 0.02 1.47
N LEU A 103 0.76 -0.69 1.03
CA LEU A 103 2.13 -0.19 0.96
C LEU A 103 2.39 0.53 -0.36
N ALA A 104 2.90 1.76 -0.33
CA ALA A 104 3.54 2.39 -1.47
C ALA A 104 5.06 2.22 -1.37
N GLN A 105 5.64 1.54 -2.33
CA GLN A 105 7.09 1.37 -2.48
C GLN A 105 7.43 1.14 -3.94
N TYR A 106 8.06 2.11 -4.59
CA TYR A 106 8.32 2.12 -6.03
C TYR A 106 9.65 1.43 -6.34
N THR A 107 9.63 0.11 -6.27
CA THR A 107 10.78 -0.80 -6.46
C THR A 107 10.33 -2.03 -7.24
N ASP A 108 11.29 -2.82 -7.75
CA ASP A 108 10.96 -4.07 -8.45
C ASP A 108 10.38 -5.13 -7.51
N TYR A 109 10.79 -5.09 -6.23
CA TYR A 109 10.32 -6.00 -5.18
C TYR A 109 10.11 -5.22 -3.88
N PRO A 110 8.98 -5.45 -3.17
CA PRO A 110 8.77 -4.81 -1.89
C PRO A 110 9.73 -5.35 -0.84
N SER A 111 10.32 -4.45 -0.04
CA SER A 111 11.25 -4.78 1.04
C SER A 111 10.69 -4.45 2.43
N PHE A 112 9.36 -4.32 2.54
CA PHE A 112 8.68 -4.03 3.78
C PHE A 112 8.61 -5.29 4.66
N TYR A 113 8.91 -5.13 5.95
CA TYR A 113 9.03 -6.27 6.87
C TYR A 113 7.68 -6.84 7.30
N TYR A 114 6.66 -6.01 7.39
CA TYR A 114 5.33 -6.39 7.86
C TYR A 114 4.46 -6.89 6.69
N ASP A 115 3.44 -7.68 7.01
CA ASP A 115 2.44 -8.11 6.03
C ASP A 115 1.65 -6.91 5.49
N PHE A 116 1.30 -6.96 4.22
CA PHE A 116 0.44 -5.99 3.55
C PHE A 116 -0.46 -6.72 2.52
N GLU A 117 -1.61 -6.14 2.23
CA GLU A 117 -2.56 -6.72 1.27
C GLU A 117 -2.54 -6.05 -0.09
N MET A 118 -2.09 -4.79 -0.14
CA MET A 118 -1.96 -4.06 -1.39
C MET A 118 -0.57 -3.42 -1.50
N TRP A 119 -0.05 -3.39 -2.73
CA TRP A 119 1.22 -2.77 -3.06
C TRP A 119 1.08 -1.82 -4.24
N GLN A 120 1.27 -0.53 -4.01
CA GLN A 120 1.44 0.47 -5.04
C GLN A 120 2.90 0.45 -5.49
N TYR A 121 3.15 -0.13 -6.67
CA TYR A 121 4.52 -0.34 -7.16
C TYR A 121 5.02 0.78 -8.08
N THR A 122 4.13 1.64 -8.56
CA THR A 122 4.49 2.83 -9.35
C THR A 122 3.40 3.90 -9.27
N SER A 123 3.81 5.16 -9.41
CA SER A 123 2.93 6.33 -9.59
C SER A 123 3.03 6.92 -11.01
N SER A 124 3.68 6.22 -11.94
CA SER A 124 3.90 6.68 -13.31
C SER A 124 3.47 5.63 -14.36
N GLY A 125 2.48 4.82 -14.02
CA GLY A 125 1.90 3.82 -14.90
C GLY A 125 1.13 4.44 -16.07
N ARG A 126 0.78 3.61 -17.05
CA ARG A 126 -0.04 3.98 -18.20
C ARG A 126 -1.19 3.01 -18.34
N VAL A 127 -2.39 3.55 -18.49
CA VAL A 127 -3.61 2.78 -18.74
C VAL A 127 -4.27 3.31 -20.00
N ALA A 128 -4.69 2.41 -20.88
CA ALA A 128 -5.36 2.78 -22.12
C ALA A 128 -6.62 3.60 -21.82
N GLY A 129 -6.80 4.71 -22.51
CA GLY A 129 -7.92 5.63 -22.29
C GLY A 129 -7.72 6.69 -21.20
N ILE A 130 -6.63 6.62 -20.42
CA ILE A 130 -6.29 7.63 -19.41
C ILE A 130 -5.08 8.44 -19.91
N SER A 131 -5.24 9.77 -19.90
CA SER A 131 -4.14 10.69 -20.22
C SER A 131 -3.39 11.07 -18.95
N GLY A 132 -2.09 10.82 -18.93
CA GLY A 132 -1.22 11.12 -17.78
C GLY A 132 -0.74 9.89 -17.03
N ASP A 133 -0.07 10.13 -15.92
CA ASP A 133 0.42 9.08 -15.02
C ASP A 133 -0.72 8.56 -14.14
N VAL A 134 -0.68 7.27 -13.84
CA VAL A 134 -1.61 6.61 -12.92
C VAL A 134 -0.85 5.71 -11.96
N ASP A 135 -1.35 5.58 -10.75
CA ASP A 135 -0.86 4.64 -9.78
C ASP A 135 -1.26 3.22 -10.18
N LEU A 136 -0.28 2.30 -10.20
CA LEU A 136 -0.56 0.89 -10.42
C LEU A 136 -0.30 0.09 -9.17
N ASN A 137 -1.21 -0.85 -8.91
CA ASN A 137 -1.27 -1.59 -7.67
C ASN A 137 -1.42 -3.09 -7.91
N LEU A 138 -0.90 -3.89 -6.98
CA LEU A 138 -1.18 -5.32 -6.85
C LEU A 138 -1.93 -5.55 -5.54
N ARG A 139 -2.99 -6.36 -5.57
CA ARG A 139 -3.67 -6.85 -4.37
C ARG A 139 -3.34 -8.33 -4.19
N PHE A 140 -2.96 -8.70 -2.96
CA PHE A 140 -2.63 -10.07 -2.57
C PHE A 140 -3.82 -10.68 -1.83
N PHE A 141 -4.35 -11.76 -2.36
CA PHE A 141 -5.43 -12.50 -1.73
C PHE A 141 -4.86 -13.68 -0.95
N ARG A 142 -5.23 -13.82 0.33
CA ARG A 142 -4.87 -14.98 1.14
C ARG A 142 -5.91 -16.07 0.92
N ASP A 143 -5.45 -17.29 0.57
CA ASP A 143 -6.20 -18.54 0.52
C ASP A 143 -7.64 -18.48 0.03
N GLY A 144 -7.81 -18.41 -1.28
CA GLY A 144 -9.09 -18.70 -1.94
C GLY A 144 -10.21 -17.69 -1.77
N SER A 145 -9.99 -16.59 -1.03
CA SER A 145 -10.85 -15.43 -1.12
C SER A 145 -10.52 -14.67 -2.41
N LYS A 146 -10.85 -15.29 -3.53
CA LYS A 146 -10.99 -14.56 -4.78
C LYS A 146 -12.29 -13.79 -4.63
N ASP A 147 -12.20 -12.51 -4.25
CA ASP A 147 -13.20 -11.57 -4.71
C ASP A 147 -13.24 -11.78 -6.21
N ASP A 148 -14.35 -12.25 -6.71
CA ASP A 148 -14.49 -12.55 -8.14
C ASP A 148 -14.49 -11.22 -8.89
N LEU A 149 -13.28 -10.68 -9.12
CA LEU A 149 -13.09 -9.45 -9.90
C LEU A 149 -13.54 -9.63 -11.34
N THR A 150 -13.88 -10.86 -11.74
CA THR A 150 -14.41 -11.15 -13.07
C THR A 150 -15.85 -10.64 -13.26
N GLU A 151 -16.60 -10.37 -12.18
CA GLU A 151 -17.92 -9.76 -12.30
C GLU A 151 -17.90 -8.22 -12.40
N VAL A 152 -16.80 -7.54 -12.07
CA VAL A 152 -16.72 -6.06 -12.05
C VAL A 152 -16.52 -5.46 -13.45
N TRP A 153 -16.03 -6.24 -14.41
CA TRP A 153 -15.85 -5.78 -15.79
C TRP A 153 -16.81 -6.51 -16.74
N LYS A 154 -18.09 -6.20 -16.70
CA LYS A 154 -18.95 -6.39 -17.86
C LYS A 154 -18.75 -5.17 -18.76
N ASP A 155 -18.03 -5.37 -19.87
CA ASP A 155 -17.97 -4.39 -20.94
C ASP A 155 -19.40 -3.95 -21.27
N PRO A 156 -19.77 -2.67 -21.09
CA PRO A 156 -21.12 -2.20 -21.39
C PRO A 156 -21.50 -2.40 -22.88
N ASP A 157 -20.54 -2.64 -23.73
CA ASP A 157 -20.72 -2.87 -25.18
C ASP A 157 -20.66 -4.36 -25.59
N GLY A 158 -20.48 -5.28 -24.64
CA GLY A 158 -20.50 -6.73 -24.89
C GLY A 158 -19.35 -7.26 -25.79
N ARG A 159 -18.22 -6.58 -25.81
CA ARG A 159 -17.03 -7.03 -26.54
C ARG A 159 -16.30 -8.08 -25.70
N GLU A 160 -16.17 -9.28 -26.24
CA GLU A 160 -15.30 -10.29 -25.66
C GLU A 160 -13.84 -9.81 -25.81
N ASP A 161 -13.11 -9.72 -24.68
CA ASP A 161 -11.67 -9.47 -24.70
C ASP A 161 -11.00 -10.56 -25.54
N PRO A 162 -10.16 -10.22 -26.51
CA PRO A 162 -9.40 -11.25 -27.23
C PRO A 162 -8.50 -11.94 -26.18
N GLN A 163 -8.81 -13.18 -25.87
CA GLN A 163 -7.97 -14.02 -25.04
C GLN A 163 -6.55 -13.98 -25.63
N GLU A 164 -5.62 -13.33 -24.95
CA GLU A 164 -4.20 -13.55 -25.20
C GLU A 164 -3.92 -15.02 -24.86
N GLU A 165 -3.76 -15.83 -25.90
CA GLU A 165 -3.15 -17.15 -25.78
C GLU A 165 -1.78 -16.94 -25.14
N ILE A 166 -1.68 -17.26 -23.86
CA ILE A 166 -0.39 -17.41 -23.19
C ILE A 166 0.26 -18.63 -23.84
N GLN A 167 1.08 -18.40 -24.87
CA GLN A 167 1.94 -19.44 -25.42
C GLN A 167 2.90 -19.85 -24.30
N GLU A 168 2.74 -21.05 -23.78
CA GLU A 168 3.70 -21.68 -22.91
C GLU A 168 5.07 -21.70 -23.62
N VAL A 169 6.02 -20.95 -23.07
CA VAL A 169 7.42 -20.99 -23.51
C VAL A 169 7.98 -22.35 -23.10
N PRO A 170 8.47 -23.19 -24.03
CA PRO A 170 9.05 -24.48 -23.68
C PRO A 170 10.26 -24.27 -22.77
N GLN A 171 10.32 -24.98 -21.65
CA GLN A 171 11.49 -25.06 -20.81
C GLN A 171 12.61 -25.75 -21.62
N GLU A 172 13.65 -25.01 -22.00
CA GLU A 172 14.89 -25.60 -22.51
C GLU A 172 15.56 -26.35 -21.36
N GLU A 173 15.73 -27.67 -21.56
CA GLU A 173 16.54 -28.54 -20.71
C GLU A 173 17.98 -28.00 -20.68
N GLN A 174 18.45 -27.58 -19.53
CA GLN A 174 19.88 -27.29 -19.32
C GLN A 174 20.65 -28.62 -19.27
N GLU A 175 21.31 -28.94 -20.36
CA GLU A 175 22.33 -30.02 -20.40
C GLU A 175 23.49 -29.65 -19.48
N ASP A 176 23.70 -30.55 -18.52
CA ASP A 176 24.87 -30.66 -17.66
C ASP A 176 26.10 -30.94 -18.52
N SER A 177 27.00 -29.98 -18.67
CA SER A 177 28.39 -30.20 -19.17
C SER A 177 29.39 -29.89 -18.05
N GLY A 178 29.70 -30.89 -17.27
CA GLY A 178 30.89 -30.89 -16.44
C GLY A 178 32.19 -30.94 -17.28
N LYS A 179 33.16 -30.16 -16.83
CA LYS A 179 34.63 -30.45 -16.90
C LYS A 179 35.37 -29.24 -16.30
N ASP A 180 35.97 -29.46 -15.17
CA ASP A 180 37.35 -29.87 -14.92
C ASP A 180 38.36 -28.70 -14.83
N SER A 181 38.83 -28.50 -13.60
CA SER A 181 40.18 -28.13 -13.13
C SER A 181 40.98 -27.03 -13.84
N GLN A 182 41.38 -25.98 -13.13
CA GLN A 182 42.80 -25.80 -12.77
C GLN A 182 43.04 -24.61 -11.82
N GLU A 183 43.91 -24.87 -10.85
CA GLU A 183 44.58 -23.97 -9.91
C GLU A 183 45.29 -22.77 -10.58
N GLY A 184 45.37 -21.66 -9.86
CA GLY A 184 46.25 -20.56 -10.25
C GLY A 184 46.24 -19.37 -9.29
N GLN A 185 46.95 -19.51 -8.17
CA GLN A 185 47.78 -18.49 -7.48
C GLN A 185 47.30 -17.04 -7.39
N GLN A 186 47.19 -16.61 -6.13
CA GLN A 186 47.31 -15.22 -5.65
C GLN A 186 48.63 -14.57 -6.07
N PRO A 187 48.75 -13.24 -6.13
CA PRO A 187 49.48 -12.58 -5.05
C PRO A 187 48.77 -11.36 -4.43
N SER A 188 49.01 -11.24 -3.15
CA SER A 188 48.89 -10.10 -2.27
C SER A 188 49.66 -8.87 -2.77
N GLN A 189 49.07 -7.66 -2.51
CA GLN A 189 49.85 -6.45 -2.14
C GLN A 189 48.87 -5.35 -1.67
N ASP A 190 48.97 -5.02 -0.42
CA ASP A 190 49.48 -3.81 0.21
C ASP A 190 48.52 -2.61 0.24
N ILE A 191 48.04 -2.35 1.46
CA ILE A 191 47.50 -1.08 1.97
C ILE A 191 48.70 -0.16 2.29
N PRO A 192 48.61 1.17 2.06
CA PRO A 192 49.09 2.13 3.03
C PRO A 192 48.01 3.18 3.41
N GLN A 193 47.97 3.36 4.72
CA GLN A 193 47.66 4.51 5.57
C GLN A 193 46.48 5.45 5.19
#